data_368900100679f67e84a01372e39ebf12
#
_entry.id   368900100679f67e84a01372e39ebf12
#
_cell.length_a   1.000
_cell.length_b   1.000
_cell.length_c   1.000
_cell.angle_alpha   90.00
_cell.angle_beta   90.00
_cell.angle_gamma   90.00
#
_symmetry.space_group_name_H-M   'P 1'
#
loop_
_entity.id
_entity.type
_entity.pdbx_description
1 polymer ?
#
loop_
_entity_poly.entity_id
_entity_poly.type
_entity_poly.pdbx_seq_one_letter_code
_entity_poly.pdbx_strand_id
1 'polypeptide(L)'
;MEVRSSPNVWVVMAAYNEARVIADVVADVRTTGHRVVVVDDGSKDSTADVATGAGAIVIKHPINLGQGAGLQTGLDFAVAQGADVIVTFDADGQHRASDIAGLLDALARHSADFALGSRFLGSSVNLPPSRRILLRAATWFTRATTGLDITDSHNGLRAMTRRGASRIHLRQNRMAHASEILHQIATSGLKYVETPVTIHYSAYSLAKGQTLFDALLIILDLFARRLHR
;
A
#
# COMPACT_ATOMS: atom_id res chain seq x y z
N MET A 1 8.71 24.30 -26.33
CA MET A 1 8.80 23.96 -24.91
C MET A 1 7.46 23.36 -24.55
N GLU A 2 7.32 22.04 -24.65
CA GLU A 2 6.09 21.34 -24.25
C GLU A 2 5.88 21.55 -22.75
N VAL A 3 4.77 22.18 -22.40
CA VAL A 3 4.29 22.23 -21.01
C VAL A 3 4.01 20.78 -20.60
N ARG A 4 4.92 20.14 -19.87
CA ARG A 4 4.64 18.85 -19.26
C ARG A 4 3.44 19.05 -18.33
N SER A 5 2.28 18.59 -18.74
CA SER A 5 1.12 18.53 -17.87
C SER A 5 1.50 17.75 -16.60
N SER A 6 1.02 18.22 -15.46
CA SER A 6 1.21 17.47 -14.19
C SER A 6 0.78 16.02 -14.37
N PRO A 7 1.51 15.04 -13.83
CA PRO A 7 1.18 13.63 -13.99
C PRO A 7 -0.23 13.32 -13.47
N ASN A 8 -0.97 12.49 -14.19
CA ASN A 8 -2.27 12.00 -13.76
C ASN A 8 -2.07 10.95 -12.65
N VAL A 9 -2.17 11.38 -11.39
CA VAL A 9 -1.94 10.54 -10.21
C VAL A 9 -3.25 10.00 -9.69
N TRP A 10 -3.28 8.69 -9.42
CA TRP A 10 -4.39 7.98 -8.79
C TRP A 10 -3.94 7.36 -7.47
N VAL A 11 -4.74 7.56 -6.43
CA VAL A 11 -4.55 6.90 -5.14
C VAL A 11 -5.54 5.76 -5.03
N VAL A 12 -5.02 4.55 -4.81
CA VAL A 12 -5.76 3.29 -4.72
C VAL A 12 -5.80 2.84 -3.27
N MET A 13 -7.00 2.59 -2.76
CA MET A 13 -7.24 2.08 -1.42
C MET A 13 -8.06 0.80 -1.49
N ALA A 14 -7.64 -0.26 -0.83
CA ALA A 14 -8.49 -1.42 -0.54
C ALA A 14 -9.07 -1.25 0.88
N ALA A 15 -10.39 -1.31 1.01
CA ALA A 15 -11.09 -1.08 2.27
C ALA A 15 -12.00 -2.27 2.62
N TYR A 16 -12.05 -2.65 3.89
CA TYR A 16 -12.97 -3.64 4.42
C TYR A 16 -13.40 -3.29 5.83
N ASN A 17 -14.69 -2.91 5.98
CA ASN A 17 -15.28 -2.44 7.25
C ASN A 17 -14.49 -1.26 7.85
N GLU A 18 -14.33 -0.19 7.05
CA GLU A 18 -13.61 1.05 7.39
C GLU A 18 -14.54 2.28 7.48
N ALA A 19 -15.86 2.09 7.57
CA ALA A 19 -16.84 3.19 7.58
C ALA A 19 -16.51 4.29 8.61
N ARG A 20 -15.84 3.92 9.71
CA ARG A 20 -15.48 4.84 10.80
C ARG A 20 -14.43 5.88 10.42
N VAL A 21 -13.52 5.55 9.51
CA VAL A 21 -12.31 6.37 9.23
C VAL A 21 -12.18 6.75 7.76
N ILE A 22 -12.82 6.01 6.85
CA ILE A 22 -12.60 6.15 5.41
C ILE A 22 -12.93 7.55 4.88
N ALA A 23 -13.92 8.26 5.47
CA ALA A 23 -14.27 9.60 5.04
C ALA A 23 -13.11 10.58 5.25
N ASP A 24 -12.50 10.56 6.43
CA ASP A 24 -11.38 11.43 6.78
C ASP A 24 -10.15 11.11 5.94
N VAL A 25 -9.88 9.81 5.70
CA VAL A 25 -8.77 9.35 4.85
C VAL A 25 -8.93 9.82 3.42
N VAL A 26 -10.12 9.64 2.83
CA VAL A 26 -10.41 10.11 1.46
C VAL A 26 -10.32 11.63 1.38
N ALA A 27 -10.88 12.35 2.36
CA ALA A 27 -10.84 13.80 2.40
C ALA A 27 -9.39 14.32 2.49
N ASP A 28 -8.54 13.73 3.35
CA ASP A 28 -7.12 14.08 3.48
C ASP A 28 -6.39 13.89 2.14
N VAL A 29 -6.54 12.72 1.50
CA VAL A 29 -5.89 12.46 0.21
C VAL A 29 -6.40 13.41 -0.87
N ARG A 30 -7.67 13.76 -0.90
CA ARG A 30 -8.22 14.70 -1.89
C ARG A 30 -7.67 16.12 -1.75
N THR A 31 -7.18 16.53 -0.58
CA THR A 31 -6.48 17.82 -0.43
C THR A 31 -5.22 17.92 -1.31
N THR A 32 -4.64 16.78 -1.71
CA THR A 32 -3.48 16.74 -2.61
C THR A 32 -3.83 16.99 -4.08
N GLY A 33 -5.12 17.07 -4.42
CA GLY A 33 -5.60 17.23 -5.79
C GLY A 33 -5.60 15.94 -6.62
N HIS A 34 -5.23 14.79 -6.02
CA HIS A 34 -5.18 13.50 -6.72
C HIS A 34 -6.56 12.83 -6.75
N ARG A 35 -6.74 11.94 -7.74
CA ARG A 35 -7.94 11.11 -7.86
C ARG A 35 -7.86 9.95 -6.90
N VAL A 36 -9.00 9.61 -6.26
CA VAL A 36 -9.07 8.51 -5.28
C VAL A 36 -10.02 7.46 -5.79
N VAL A 37 -9.55 6.21 -5.83
CA VAL A 37 -10.40 5.03 -6.00
C VAL A 37 -10.30 4.17 -4.74
N VAL A 38 -11.46 3.84 -4.18
CA VAL A 38 -11.61 2.92 -3.05
C VAL A 38 -12.23 1.63 -3.57
N VAL A 39 -11.56 0.52 -3.36
CA VAL A 39 -12.14 -0.80 -3.61
C VAL A 39 -12.68 -1.32 -2.29
N ASP A 40 -14.01 -1.32 -2.16
CA ASP A 40 -14.71 -1.91 -1.03
C ASP A 40 -14.75 -3.43 -1.20
N ASP A 41 -13.96 -4.13 -0.41
CA ASP A 41 -13.77 -5.57 -0.50
C ASP A 41 -14.88 -6.35 0.22
N GLY A 42 -16.14 -6.07 -0.14
CA GLY A 42 -17.31 -6.76 0.39
C GLY A 42 -17.60 -6.41 1.86
N SER A 43 -17.48 -5.13 2.23
CA SER A 43 -17.81 -4.66 3.58
C SER A 43 -19.25 -4.96 3.97
N LYS A 44 -19.44 -5.18 5.28
CA LYS A 44 -20.76 -5.39 5.89
C LYS A 44 -21.32 -4.10 6.52
N ASP A 45 -20.51 -3.06 6.60
CA ASP A 45 -20.86 -1.73 7.09
C ASP A 45 -21.06 -0.74 5.92
N SER A 46 -21.21 0.53 6.22
CA SER A 46 -21.43 1.60 5.22
C SER A 46 -20.14 2.12 4.56
N THR A 47 -19.04 1.36 4.55
CA THR A 47 -17.74 1.77 4.01
C THR A 47 -17.85 2.37 2.60
N ALA A 48 -18.53 1.68 1.68
CA ALA A 48 -18.69 2.13 0.30
C ALA A 48 -19.45 3.44 0.19
N ASP A 49 -20.57 3.58 0.91
CA ASP A 49 -21.41 4.76 0.86
C ASP A 49 -20.70 5.98 1.46
N VAL A 50 -19.97 5.77 2.58
CA VAL A 50 -19.16 6.80 3.24
C VAL A 50 -18.00 7.24 2.33
N ALA A 51 -17.28 6.32 1.69
CA ALA A 51 -16.21 6.64 0.75
C ALA A 51 -16.73 7.42 -0.47
N THR A 52 -17.91 7.03 -1.01
CA THR A 52 -18.57 7.73 -2.11
C THR A 52 -18.95 9.15 -1.69
N GLY A 53 -19.55 9.31 -0.50
CA GLY A 53 -19.92 10.61 0.06
C GLY A 53 -18.72 11.54 0.28
N ALA A 54 -17.55 10.98 0.59
CA ALA A 54 -16.29 11.71 0.70
C ALA A 54 -15.66 12.06 -0.67
N GLY A 55 -16.24 11.58 -1.77
CA GLY A 55 -15.87 11.91 -3.15
C GLY A 55 -14.82 10.98 -3.76
N ALA A 56 -14.69 9.76 -3.27
CA ALA A 56 -13.93 8.71 -3.96
C ALA A 56 -14.78 8.06 -5.07
N ILE A 57 -14.10 7.54 -6.09
CA ILE A 57 -14.68 6.53 -6.98
C ILE A 57 -14.67 5.21 -6.22
N VAL A 58 -15.81 4.53 -6.13
CA VAL A 58 -15.91 3.28 -5.38
C VAL A 58 -16.20 2.11 -6.30
N ILE A 59 -15.38 1.06 -6.16
CA ILE A 59 -15.61 -0.25 -6.79
C ILE A 59 -15.95 -1.23 -5.68
N LYS A 60 -17.05 -2.00 -5.84
CA LYS A 60 -17.50 -2.95 -4.82
C LYS A 60 -17.23 -4.38 -5.26
N HIS A 61 -16.57 -5.15 -4.40
CA HIS A 61 -16.54 -6.60 -4.54
C HIS A 61 -17.82 -7.21 -3.93
N PRO A 62 -18.38 -8.25 -4.52
CA PRO A 62 -19.61 -8.89 -3.99
C PRO A 62 -19.35 -9.63 -2.67
N ILE A 63 -18.12 -10.05 -2.42
CA ILE A 63 -17.66 -10.76 -1.21
C ILE A 63 -16.24 -10.30 -0.87
N ASN A 64 -15.80 -10.55 0.36
CA ASN A 64 -14.41 -10.28 0.76
C ASN A 64 -13.46 -11.25 0.03
N LEU A 65 -12.63 -10.71 -0.86
CA LEU A 65 -11.60 -11.43 -1.61
C LEU A 65 -10.20 -11.24 -1.02
N GLY A 66 -10.05 -10.31 -0.08
CA GLY A 66 -8.80 -9.95 0.60
C GLY A 66 -8.11 -8.73 0.00
N GLN A 67 -7.29 -8.07 0.84
CA GLN A 67 -6.65 -6.79 0.51
C GLN A 67 -5.85 -6.83 -0.81
N GLY A 68 -5.16 -7.93 -1.10
CA GLY A 68 -4.43 -8.10 -2.37
C GLY A 68 -5.33 -8.01 -3.59
N ALA A 69 -6.51 -8.65 -3.55
CA ALA A 69 -7.49 -8.58 -4.63
C ALA A 69 -8.06 -7.16 -4.79
N GLY A 70 -8.36 -6.50 -3.67
CA GLY A 70 -8.82 -5.10 -3.67
C GLY A 70 -7.78 -4.16 -4.29
N LEU A 71 -6.51 -4.28 -3.89
CA LEU A 71 -5.43 -3.50 -4.49
C LEU A 71 -5.28 -3.80 -5.98
N GLN A 72 -5.32 -5.08 -6.42
CA GLN A 72 -5.21 -5.42 -7.84
C GLN A 72 -6.34 -4.80 -8.64
N THR A 73 -7.58 -4.91 -8.19
CA THR A 73 -8.74 -4.27 -8.84
C THR A 73 -8.55 -2.76 -8.99
N GLY A 74 -8.05 -2.10 -7.94
CA GLY A 74 -7.77 -0.66 -7.97
C GLY A 74 -6.62 -0.29 -8.91
N LEU A 75 -5.54 -1.08 -8.95
CA LEU A 75 -4.41 -0.89 -9.87
C LEU A 75 -4.87 -1.01 -11.33
N ASP A 76 -5.61 -2.09 -11.66
CA ASP A 76 -6.13 -2.33 -13.01
C ASP A 76 -7.07 -1.19 -13.45
N PHE A 77 -7.95 -0.76 -12.54
CA PHE A 77 -8.83 0.37 -12.81
C PHE A 77 -8.04 1.66 -13.08
N ALA A 78 -7.07 2.01 -12.22
CA ALA A 78 -6.28 3.23 -12.38
C ALA A 78 -5.47 3.22 -13.69
N VAL A 79 -4.87 2.07 -14.06
CA VAL A 79 -4.19 1.89 -15.35
C VAL A 79 -5.16 2.09 -16.51
N ALA A 80 -6.35 1.50 -16.46
CA ALA A 80 -7.38 1.65 -17.50
C ALA A 80 -7.88 3.11 -17.62
N GLN A 81 -7.90 3.86 -16.51
CA GLN A 81 -8.24 5.29 -16.49
C GLN A 81 -7.09 6.21 -16.94
N GLY A 82 -5.99 5.63 -17.40
CA GLY A 82 -4.88 6.39 -17.93
C GLY A 82 -3.99 7.04 -16.87
N ALA A 83 -3.88 6.46 -15.65
CA ALA A 83 -2.95 6.92 -14.63
C ALA A 83 -1.51 6.94 -15.16
N ASP A 84 -0.75 7.99 -14.89
CA ASP A 84 0.70 8.05 -15.13
C ASP A 84 1.46 7.49 -13.92
N VAL A 85 0.94 7.78 -12.72
CA VAL A 85 1.46 7.29 -11.45
C VAL A 85 0.29 6.78 -10.60
N ILE A 86 0.50 5.66 -9.92
CA ILE A 86 -0.46 5.09 -9.00
C ILE A 86 0.18 5.02 -7.61
N VAL A 87 -0.57 5.46 -6.61
CA VAL A 87 -0.15 5.40 -5.20
C VAL A 87 -1.07 4.42 -4.48
N THR A 88 -0.52 3.37 -3.87
CA THR A 88 -1.28 2.55 -2.92
C THR A 88 -1.29 3.21 -1.55
N PHE A 89 -2.44 3.21 -0.88
CA PHE A 89 -2.65 3.91 0.39
C PHE A 89 -3.61 3.08 1.26
N ASP A 90 -3.25 2.83 2.52
CA ASP A 90 -4.10 2.05 3.41
C ASP A 90 -5.30 2.88 3.89
N ALA A 91 -6.47 2.23 3.98
CA ALA A 91 -7.74 2.88 4.31
C ALA A 91 -7.97 3.09 5.82
N ASP A 92 -7.02 2.69 6.69
CA ASP A 92 -7.17 2.64 8.15
C ASP A 92 -6.70 3.91 8.89
N GLY A 93 -6.29 4.94 8.14
CA GLY A 93 -5.86 6.23 8.67
C GLY A 93 -4.45 6.24 9.29
N GLN A 94 -3.59 5.25 9.01
CA GLN A 94 -2.22 5.23 9.50
C GLN A 94 -1.27 6.13 8.70
N HIS A 95 -1.54 6.35 7.42
CA HIS A 95 -0.72 7.16 6.51
C HIS A 95 -1.13 8.63 6.51
N ARG A 96 -0.21 9.51 6.12
CA ARG A 96 -0.46 10.93 5.86
C ARG A 96 -0.48 11.19 4.36
N ALA A 97 -1.48 11.92 3.88
CA ALA A 97 -1.55 12.32 2.48
C ALA A 97 -0.37 13.21 2.06
N SER A 98 0.20 13.99 2.99
CA SER A 98 1.39 14.82 2.74
C SER A 98 2.62 14.03 2.31
N ASP A 99 2.73 12.74 2.67
CA ASP A 99 3.87 11.91 2.30
C ASP A 99 3.83 11.50 0.82
N ILE A 100 2.67 11.61 0.16
CA ILE A 100 2.51 11.29 -1.28
C ILE A 100 3.46 12.14 -2.11
N ALA A 101 3.58 13.43 -1.83
CA ALA A 101 4.45 14.34 -2.58
C ALA A 101 5.92 13.86 -2.58
N GLY A 102 6.41 13.37 -1.43
CA GLY A 102 7.77 12.82 -1.31
C GLY A 102 8.00 11.57 -2.17
N LEU A 103 6.98 10.70 -2.28
CA LEU A 103 7.06 9.51 -3.14
C LEU A 103 7.08 9.88 -4.62
N LEU A 104 6.22 10.82 -5.04
CA LEU A 104 6.18 11.30 -6.43
C LEU A 104 7.50 11.96 -6.85
N ASP A 105 8.04 12.78 -5.97
CA ASP A 105 9.32 13.45 -6.17
C ASP A 105 10.49 12.45 -6.22
N ALA A 106 10.47 11.40 -5.39
CA ALA A 106 11.48 10.34 -5.43
C ALA A 106 11.43 9.55 -6.76
N LEU A 107 10.25 9.22 -7.29
CA LEU A 107 10.11 8.60 -8.61
C LEU A 107 10.76 9.47 -9.69
N ALA A 108 10.46 10.77 -9.68
CA ALA A 108 10.96 11.71 -10.69
C ALA A 108 12.49 11.92 -10.59
N ARG A 109 12.98 12.24 -9.38
CA ARG A 109 14.41 12.52 -9.16
C ARG A 109 15.31 11.33 -9.46
N HIS A 110 14.86 10.14 -9.13
CA HIS A 110 15.68 8.94 -9.32
C HIS A 110 15.37 8.21 -10.63
N SER A 111 14.42 8.70 -11.44
CA SER A 111 13.92 7.96 -12.62
C SER A 111 13.59 6.51 -12.25
N ALA A 112 12.91 6.33 -11.12
CA ALA A 112 12.52 5.03 -10.59
C ALA A 112 11.10 4.66 -11.01
N ASP A 113 10.81 3.37 -11.05
CA ASP A 113 9.46 2.87 -11.33
C ASP A 113 8.65 2.63 -10.07
N PHE A 114 9.34 2.45 -8.93
CA PHE A 114 8.71 2.25 -7.63
C PHE A 114 9.36 3.15 -6.58
N ALA A 115 8.54 3.84 -5.80
CA ALA A 115 8.94 4.52 -4.56
C ALA A 115 8.22 3.83 -3.40
N LEU A 116 8.98 3.29 -2.47
CA LEU A 116 8.50 2.51 -1.33
C LEU A 116 8.59 3.36 -0.08
N GLY A 117 7.47 3.56 0.61
CA GLY A 117 7.48 4.28 1.88
C GLY A 117 8.22 3.48 2.96
N SER A 118 9.07 4.13 3.72
CA SER A 118 9.75 3.54 4.87
C SER A 118 9.55 4.36 6.14
N ARG A 119 8.96 3.73 7.17
CA ARG A 119 8.85 4.31 8.53
C ARG A 119 10.19 4.33 9.25
N PHE A 120 11.14 3.52 8.81
CA PHE A 120 12.48 3.46 9.43
C PHE A 120 13.44 4.49 8.86
N LEU A 121 13.18 5.04 7.67
CA LEU A 121 13.83 6.23 7.13
C LEU A 121 13.13 7.51 7.59
N GLY A 122 11.81 7.43 7.82
CA GLY A 122 10.98 8.52 8.32
C GLY A 122 10.70 8.38 9.81
N SER A 123 9.42 8.32 10.16
CA SER A 123 9.01 8.24 11.55
C SER A 123 7.80 7.31 11.80
N SER A 124 7.62 6.96 13.05
CA SER A 124 6.45 6.22 13.52
C SER A 124 6.01 6.76 14.88
N VAL A 125 4.73 7.11 14.98
CA VAL A 125 4.11 7.61 16.20
C VAL A 125 3.37 6.46 16.87
N ASN A 126 3.62 6.25 18.17
CA ASN A 126 3.01 5.19 18.99
C ASN A 126 3.27 3.76 18.50
N LEU A 127 4.40 3.48 17.86
CA LEU A 127 4.79 2.13 17.46
C LEU A 127 5.22 1.31 18.68
N PRO A 128 4.51 0.22 19.03
CA PRO A 128 4.90 -0.65 20.13
C PRO A 128 6.29 -1.27 19.90
N PRO A 129 7.16 -1.37 20.95
CA PRO A 129 8.50 -1.95 20.82
C PRO A 129 8.51 -3.37 20.26
N SER A 130 7.57 -4.22 20.69
CA SER A 130 7.44 -5.59 20.19
C SER A 130 7.14 -5.63 18.70
N ARG A 131 6.26 -4.75 18.21
CA ARG A 131 5.93 -4.63 16.80
C ARG A 131 7.11 -4.10 15.98
N ARG A 132 7.93 -3.20 16.55
CA ARG A 132 9.16 -2.73 15.91
C ARG A 132 10.15 -3.87 15.67
N ILE A 133 10.36 -4.74 16.64
CA ILE A 133 11.24 -5.92 16.53
C ILE A 133 10.72 -6.84 15.42
N LEU A 134 9.42 -7.15 15.45
CA LEU A 134 8.78 -8.00 14.44
C LEU A 134 8.93 -7.45 13.02
N LEU A 135 8.68 -6.15 12.82
CA LEU A 135 8.82 -5.50 11.52
C LEU A 135 10.27 -5.55 11.01
N ARG A 136 11.27 -5.37 11.89
CA ARG A 136 12.68 -5.51 11.53
C ARG A 136 13.04 -6.94 11.14
N ALA A 137 12.55 -7.92 11.88
CA ALA A 137 12.75 -9.33 11.55
C ALA A 137 12.12 -9.69 10.19
N ALA A 138 10.91 -9.22 9.93
CA ALA A 138 10.23 -9.40 8.66
C ALA A 138 10.98 -8.72 7.50
N THR A 139 11.50 -7.52 7.72
CA THR A 139 12.32 -6.81 6.72
C THR A 139 13.60 -7.57 6.43
N TRP A 140 14.32 -8.06 7.46
CA TRP A 140 15.50 -8.88 7.29
C TRP A 140 15.20 -10.14 6.45
N PHE A 141 14.11 -10.84 6.77
CA PHE A 141 13.67 -12.01 6.00
C PHE A 141 13.37 -11.66 4.54
N THR A 142 12.67 -10.54 4.29
CA THR A 142 12.37 -10.08 2.93
C THR A 142 13.65 -9.77 2.16
N ARG A 143 14.60 -9.05 2.76
CA ARG A 143 15.92 -8.79 2.15
C ARG A 143 16.63 -10.09 1.76
N ALA A 144 16.68 -11.05 2.68
CA ALA A 144 17.33 -12.34 2.45
C ALA A 144 16.67 -13.17 1.35
N THR A 145 15.37 -13.02 1.13
CA THR A 145 14.61 -13.80 0.15
C THR A 145 14.44 -13.13 -1.20
N THR A 146 14.47 -11.80 -1.25
CA THR A 146 14.25 -11.03 -2.48
C THR A 146 15.53 -10.37 -3.02
N GLY A 147 16.56 -10.19 -2.19
CA GLY A 147 17.76 -9.44 -2.53
C GLY A 147 17.55 -7.92 -2.56
N LEU A 148 16.34 -7.42 -2.23
CA LEU A 148 16.09 -5.97 -2.17
C LEU A 148 16.79 -5.35 -0.96
N ASP A 149 17.45 -4.22 -1.17
CA ASP A 149 18.01 -3.42 -0.07
C ASP A 149 16.96 -2.41 0.41
N ILE A 150 16.06 -2.90 1.27
CA ILE A 150 14.94 -2.13 1.84
C ILE A 150 15.04 -2.08 3.35
N THR A 151 14.50 -1.01 3.94
CA THR A 151 14.44 -0.80 5.40
C THR A 151 13.08 -1.10 5.99
N ASP A 152 12.01 -1.14 5.16
CA ASP A 152 10.63 -1.42 5.58
C ASP A 152 9.91 -2.31 4.55
N SER A 153 9.53 -3.51 4.94
CA SER A 153 8.84 -4.47 4.07
C SER A 153 7.32 -4.44 4.18
N HIS A 154 6.77 -3.83 5.24
CA HIS A 154 5.33 -3.85 5.55
C HIS A 154 4.75 -2.44 5.63
N ASN A 155 4.99 -1.65 4.59
CA ASN A 155 4.41 -0.32 4.42
C ASN A 155 3.50 -0.33 3.20
N GLY A 156 2.22 0.02 3.39
CA GLY A 156 1.22 0.05 2.32
C GLY A 156 1.34 1.27 1.40
N LEU A 157 2.01 2.33 1.88
CA LEU A 157 2.21 3.55 1.11
C LEU A 157 3.35 3.38 0.09
N ARG A 158 3.00 3.25 -1.17
CA ARG A 158 3.93 3.07 -2.28
C ARG A 158 3.45 3.86 -3.49
N ALA A 159 4.38 4.42 -4.25
CA ALA A 159 4.06 4.98 -5.55
C ALA A 159 4.73 4.17 -6.66
N MET A 160 4.06 4.04 -7.78
CA MET A 160 4.57 3.31 -8.94
C MET A 160 4.18 4.02 -10.24
N THR A 161 5.10 4.06 -11.21
CA THR A 161 4.79 4.50 -12.56
C THR A 161 3.78 3.55 -13.21
N ARG A 162 3.10 3.98 -14.29
CA ARG A 162 2.26 3.06 -15.09
C ARG A 162 3.04 1.81 -15.51
N ARG A 163 4.31 1.96 -15.90
CA ARG A 163 5.19 0.84 -16.26
C ARG A 163 5.41 -0.10 -15.08
N GLY A 164 5.65 0.44 -13.89
CA GLY A 164 5.77 -0.34 -12.66
C GLY A 164 4.47 -1.07 -12.31
N ALA A 165 3.35 -0.36 -12.31
CA ALA A 165 2.04 -0.93 -12.00
C ALA A 165 1.66 -2.08 -12.94
N SER A 166 1.95 -1.95 -14.24
CA SER A 166 1.68 -3.01 -15.24
C SER A 166 2.54 -4.27 -15.07
N ARG A 167 3.51 -4.27 -14.15
CA ARG A 167 4.30 -5.46 -13.80
C ARG A 167 3.85 -6.12 -12.50
N ILE A 168 2.91 -5.49 -11.79
CA ILE A 168 2.38 -6.02 -10.52
C ILE A 168 1.09 -6.79 -10.81
N HIS A 169 1.08 -8.06 -10.42
CA HIS A 169 -0.06 -8.96 -10.55
C HIS A 169 -0.27 -9.72 -9.26
N LEU A 170 -1.08 -9.15 -8.36
CA LEU A 170 -1.34 -9.71 -7.04
C LEU A 170 -2.29 -10.91 -7.16
N ARG A 171 -1.84 -12.06 -6.70
CA ARG A 171 -2.61 -13.31 -6.65
C ARG A 171 -2.84 -13.79 -5.23
N GLN A 172 -2.03 -13.27 -4.28
CA GLN A 172 -2.13 -13.69 -2.90
C GLN A 172 -3.07 -12.78 -2.12
N ASN A 173 -3.98 -13.43 -1.39
CA ASN A 173 -4.93 -12.74 -0.53
C ASN A 173 -4.33 -12.42 0.84
N ARG A 174 -5.01 -11.56 1.60
CA ARG A 174 -4.61 -11.11 2.94
C ARG A 174 -3.22 -10.45 2.92
N MET A 175 -2.45 -10.62 3.98
CA MET A 175 -1.14 -9.93 4.16
C MET A 175 -0.01 -10.47 3.27
N ALA A 176 -0.19 -11.63 2.66
CA ALA A 176 0.82 -12.20 1.78
C ALA A 176 1.08 -11.34 0.53
N HIS A 177 0.12 -10.49 0.13
CA HIS A 177 0.29 -9.54 -0.98
C HIS A 177 1.46 -8.56 -0.76
N ALA A 178 1.74 -8.17 0.50
CA ALA A 178 2.83 -7.24 0.80
C ALA A 178 4.21 -7.82 0.45
N SER A 179 4.42 -9.11 0.73
CA SER A 179 5.64 -9.83 0.33
C SER A 179 5.63 -10.13 -1.17
N GLU A 180 4.47 -10.42 -1.76
CA GLU A 180 4.31 -10.67 -3.20
C GLU A 180 4.70 -9.44 -4.03
N ILE A 181 4.25 -8.23 -3.66
CA ILE A 181 4.64 -6.99 -4.33
C ILE A 181 6.17 -6.84 -4.32
N LEU A 182 6.82 -7.00 -3.17
CA LEU A 182 8.26 -6.86 -3.06
C LEU A 182 9.02 -7.91 -3.88
N HIS A 183 8.53 -9.13 -3.90
CA HIS A 183 9.09 -10.18 -4.76
C HIS A 183 8.95 -9.83 -6.25
N GLN A 184 7.80 -9.32 -6.69
CA GLN A 184 7.58 -8.91 -8.07
C GLN A 184 8.44 -7.67 -8.43
N ILE A 185 8.62 -6.72 -7.52
CA ILE A 185 9.56 -5.61 -7.71
C ILE A 185 10.99 -6.15 -7.91
N ALA A 186 11.46 -7.07 -7.05
CA ALA A 186 12.78 -7.66 -7.13
C ALA A 186 13.04 -8.37 -8.47
N THR A 187 12.02 -9.08 -8.98
CA THR A 187 12.13 -9.86 -10.23
C THR A 187 11.81 -9.06 -11.49
N SER A 188 11.22 -7.87 -11.36
CA SER A 188 10.83 -7.03 -12.49
C SER A 188 12.01 -6.45 -13.28
N GLY A 189 13.18 -6.32 -12.66
CA GLY A 189 14.32 -5.59 -13.19
C GLY A 189 14.14 -4.07 -13.25
N LEU A 190 13.03 -3.54 -12.68
CA LEU A 190 12.73 -2.12 -12.65
C LEU A 190 13.36 -1.46 -11.41
N LYS A 191 13.64 -0.16 -11.54
CA LYS A 191 14.29 0.61 -10.50
C LYS A 191 13.32 0.96 -9.38
N TYR A 192 13.75 0.76 -8.15
CA TYR A 192 13.03 1.19 -6.96
C TYR A 192 13.87 2.14 -6.10
N VAL A 193 13.20 2.89 -5.24
CA VAL A 193 13.79 3.78 -4.22
C VAL A 193 12.94 3.73 -2.96
N GLU A 194 13.55 3.87 -1.79
CA GLU A 194 12.81 4.09 -0.55
C GLU A 194 12.68 5.58 -0.25
N THR A 195 11.56 5.94 0.37
CA THR A 195 11.21 7.33 0.73
C THR A 195 10.78 7.38 2.19
N PRO A 196 11.28 8.34 3.00
CA PRO A 196 10.82 8.49 4.36
C PRO A 196 9.34 8.85 4.41
N VAL A 197 8.57 8.15 5.27
CA VAL A 197 7.16 8.43 5.53
C VAL A 197 6.84 8.34 7.01
N THR A 198 5.70 8.87 7.43
CA THR A 198 5.25 8.84 8.82
C THR A 198 4.05 7.91 8.99
N ILE A 199 4.15 6.95 9.89
CA ILE A 199 3.06 6.03 10.24
C ILE A 199 2.52 6.37 11.62
N HIS A 200 1.20 6.60 11.70
CA HIS A 200 0.48 6.86 12.93
C HIS A 200 -0.27 5.62 13.40
N TYR A 201 0.12 5.09 14.56
CA TYR A 201 -0.61 4.00 15.20
C TYR A 201 -1.67 4.59 16.14
N SER A 202 -2.93 4.61 15.70
CA SER A 202 -4.09 4.95 16.54
C SER A 202 -4.55 3.75 17.36
N ALA A 203 -5.34 3.98 18.41
CA ALA A 203 -5.98 2.89 19.15
C ALA A 203 -6.86 2.02 18.23
N TYR A 204 -7.52 2.65 17.24
CA TYR A 204 -8.32 1.95 16.22
C TYR A 204 -7.48 1.03 15.35
N SER A 205 -6.39 1.54 14.78
CA SER A 205 -5.54 0.76 13.90
C SER A 205 -4.76 -0.33 14.65
N LEU A 206 -4.41 -0.12 15.92
CA LEU A 206 -3.81 -1.15 16.77
C LEU A 206 -4.79 -2.27 17.12
N ALA A 207 -6.06 -1.94 17.38
CA ALA A 207 -7.09 -2.94 17.68
C ALA A 207 -7.48 -3.78 16.45
N LYS A 208 -7.44 -3.18 15.25
CA LYS A 208 -7.75 -3.85 13.98
C LYS A 208 -6.54 -4.54 13.36
N GLY A 209 -5.34 -4.09 13.71
CA GLY A 209 -4.08 -4.62 13.21
C GLY A 209 -3.86 -6.07 13.65
N GLN A 210 -3.04 -6.79 12.88
CA GLN A 210 -2.69 -8.18 13.15
C GLN A 210 -2.10 -8.36 14.55
N THR A 211 -2.52 -9.45 15.19
CA THR A 211 -1.90 -9.92 16.41
C THR A 211 -0.47 -10.43 16.10
N LEU A 212 0.38 -10.46 17.13
CA LEU A 212 1.72 -11.08 17.02
C LEU A 212 1.64 -12.54 16.56
N PHE A 213 0.55 -13.21 16.87
CA PHE A 213 0.30 -14.59 16.47
C PHE A 213 0.03 -14.73 14.97
N ASP A 214 -0.76 -13.82 14.37
CA ASP A 214 -1.00 -13.79 12.92
C ASP A 214 0.29 -13.55 12.13
N ALA A 215 1.15 -12.67 12.63
CA ALA A 215 2.44 -12.39 12.02
C ALA A 215 3.38 -13.61 12.08
N LEU A 216 3.37 -14.36 13.20
CA LEU A 216 4.14 -15.59 13.34
C LEU A 216 3.64 -16.66 12.38
N LEU A 217 2.34 -16.82 12.23
CA LEU A 217 1.73 -17.78 11.28
C LEU A 217 2.10 -17.47 9.84
N ILE A 218 2.17 -16.18 9.45
CA ILE A 218 2.61 -15.78 8.11
C ILE A 218 4.07 -16.16 7.88
N ILE A 219 4.94 -15.90 8.85
CA ILE A 219 6.36 -16.30 8.76
C ILE A 219 6.48 -17.82 8.62
N LEU A 220 5.74 -18.60 9.41
CA LEU A 220 5.75 -20.05 9.35
C LEU A 220 5.21 -20.58 7.99
N ASP A 221 4.14 -19.99 7.45
CA ASP A 221 3.59 -20.36 6.14
C ASP A 221 4.58 -20.05 5.01
N LEU A 222 5.27 -18.91 5.06
CA LEU A 222 6.33 -18.56 4.12
C LEU A 222 7.52 -19.54 4.18
N PHE A 223 7.91 -19.99 5.39
CA PHE A 223 8.95 -21.02 5.55
C PHE A 223 8.50 -22.37 5.01
N ALA A 224 7.27 -22.80 5.31
CA ALA A 224 6.74 -24.09 4.85
C ALA A 224 6.69 -24.17 3.33
N ARG A 225 6.25 -23.10 2.66
CA ARG A 225 6.21 -23.03 1.18
C ARG A 225 7.58 -23.07 0.51
N ARG A 226 8.64 -22.67 1.23
CA ARG A 226 10.02 -22.73 0.72
C ARG A 226 10.62 -24.14 0.82
N LEU A 227 10.16 -24.95 1.78
CA LEU A 227 10.61 -26.33 1.96
C LEU A 227 9.95 -27.31 0.96
N HIS A 228 8.89 -26.88 0.27
CA HIS A 228 8.17 -27.67 -0.73
C HIS A 228 8.48 -27.27 -2.21
N ARG A 229 9.53 -26.47 -2.41
CA ARG A 229 10.14 -26.19 -3.71
C ARG A 229 11.57 -26.73 -3.74
#